data_d5f5b1b3bc58adee540477a934df87c9
#
_entry.id   d5f5b1b3bc58adee540477a934df87c9
#
_cell.length_a   1.000
_cell.length_b   1.000
_cell.length_c   1.000
_cell.angle_alpha   90.00
_cell.angle_beta   90.00
_cell.angle_gamma   90.00
#
_symmetry.space_group_name_H-M   'P 1'
#
loop_
_entity.id
_entity.type
_entity.pdbx_description
1 polymer ?
#
loop_
_entity_poly.entity_id
_entity_poly.type
_entity_poly.pdbx_seq_one_letter_code
_entity_poly.pdbx_strand_id
1 'polypeptide(L)'
;MRRVRELFVEVFGWYGLVAFVFAYGSVSFSLISPISYLYQFLNLSSAVGLGLVAFSKKAYQNGILNLVWASIAVAAIIHILLLR
;
A
#
# COMPACT_ATOMS: atom_id res chain seq x y z
N MET A 1 7.24 11.41 -26.07
CA MET A 1 7.40 9.98 -25.78
C MET A 1 7.44 9.75 -24.28
N ARG A 2 6.68 8.80 -23.81
CA ARG A 2 6.67 8.49 -22.39
C ARG A 2 7.92 7.69 -22.04
N ARG A 3 8.50 8.04 -20.90
CA ARG A 3 9.70 7.33 -20.45
C ARG A 3 9.28 6.06 -19.71
N VAL A 4 10.18 5.10 -19.72
CA VAL A 4 9.96 3.84 -19.00
C VAL A 4 9.65 4.11 -17.54
N ARG A 5 10.34 5.07 -16.95
CA ARG A 5 10.12 5.48 -15.55
C ARG A 5 8.66 5.90 -15.32
N GLU A 6 8.09 6.67 -16.24
CA GLU A 6 6.70 7.11 -16.12
C GLU A 6 5.74 5.95 -16.20
N LEU A 7 6.03 4.98 -17.05
CA LEU A 7 5.22 3.78 -17.14
C LEU A 7 5.28 2.96 -15.85
N PHE A 8 6.46 2.82 -15.25
CA PHE A 8 6.58 2.13 -13.98
C PHE A 8 5.76 2.83 -12.90
N VAL A 9 5.83 4.15 -12.85
CA VAL A 9 5.07 4.91 -11.87
C VAL A 9 3.58 4.68 -12.04
N GLU A 10 3.09 4.69 -13.28
CA GLU A 10 1.68 4.44 -13.53
C GLU A 10 1.26 3.02 -13.15
N VAL A 11 2.08 2.04 -13.49
CA VAL A 11 1.78 0.65 -13.14
C VAL A 11 1.71 0.48 -11.63
N PHE A 12 2.67 1.04 -10.91
CA PHE A 12 2.66 0.95 -9.45
C PHE A 12 1.46 1.68 -8.85
N GLY A 13 1.06 2.80 -9.46
CA GLY A 13 -0.12 3.53 -8.99
C GLY A 13 -1.40 2.71 -9.15
N TRP A 14 -1.59 2.10 -10.31
CA TRP A 14 -2.76 1.27 -10.56
C TRP A 14 -2.74 0.04 -9.67
N TYR A 15 -1.58 -0.60 -9.54
CA TYR A 15 -1.44 -1.74 -8.63
C TYR A 15 -1.81 -1.34 -7.21
N GLY A 16 -1.27 -0.22 -6.73
CA GLY A 16 -1.52 0.24 -5.37
C GLY A 16 -3.00 0.50 -5.13
N LEU A 17 -3.66 1.14 -6.09
CA LEU A 17 -5.09 1.41 -5.98
C LEU A 17 -5.90 0.12 -5.91
N VAL A 18 -5.66 -0.80 -6.84
CA VAL A 18 -6.39 -2.06 -6.89
C VAL A 18 -6.13 -2.88 -5.62
N ALA A 19 -4.87 -2.97 -5.20
CA ALA A 19 -4.53 -3.72 -4.00
C ALA A 19 -5.19 -3.11 -2.76
N PHE A 20 -5.20 -1.80 -2.65
CA PHE A 20 -5.82 -1.11 -1.53
C PHE A 20 -7.32 -1.38 -1.48
N VAL A 21 -8.00 -1.23 -2.61
CA VAL A 21 -9.45 -1.48 -2.68
C VAL A 21 -9.75 -2.94 -2.37
N PHE A 22 -8.96 -3.85 -2.91
CA PHE A 22 -9.13 -5.28 -2.67
C PHE A 22 -8.96 -5.60 -1.18
N ALA A 23 -7.91 -5.06 -0.56
CA ALA A 23 -7.64 -5.31 0.86
C ALA A 23 -8.78 -4.76 1.73
N TYR A 24 -9.19 -3.54 1.47
CA TYR A 24 -10.24 -2.90 2.25
C TYR A 24 -11.58 -3.62 2.06
N GLY A 25 -11.91 -3.94 0.82
CA GLY A 25 -13.15 -4.64 0.54
C GLY A 25 -13.19 -6.02 1.17
N SER A 26 -12.05 -6.75 1.11
CA SER A 26 -11.98 -8.08 1.69
C SER A 26 -12.20 -8.05 3.20
N VAL A 27 -11.61 -7.08 3.88
CA VAL A 27 -11.80 -6.94 5.33
C VAL A 27 -13.23 -6.52 5.63
N SER A 28 -13.78 -5.58 4.84
CA SER A 28 -15.14 -5.09 5.05
C SER A 28 -16.19 -6.19 4.92
N PHE A 29 -15.95 -7.16 4.04
CA PHE A 29 -16.85 -8.30 3.87
C PHE A 29 -16.42 -9.52 4.69
N SER A 30 -15.46 -9.34 5.58
CA SER A 30 -14.96 -10.39 6.47
C SER A 30 -14.35 -11.58 5.73
N LEU A 31 -13.84 -11.35 4.53
CA LEU A 31 -13.17 -12.41 3.77
C LEU A 31 -11.77 -12.68 4.28
N ILE A 32 -11.09 -11.65 4.79
CA ILE A 32 -9.79 -11.80 5.42
C ILE A 32 -9.77 -10.99 6.72
N SER A 33 -8.91 -11.41 7.63
CA SER A 33 -8.74 -10.72 8.90
C SER A 33 -7.81 -9.52 8.74
N PRO A 34 -8.09 -8.39 9.42
CA PRO A 34 -7.17 -7.26 9.38
C PRO A 34 -5.82 -7.57 10.03
N ILE A 35 -5.74 -8.63 10.84
CA ILE A 35 -4.46 -9.03 11.44
C ILE A 35 -3.76 -10.11 10.65
N SER A 36 -4.26 -10.44 9.45
CA SER A 36 -3.62 -11.44 8.60
C SER A 36 -2.43 -10.84 7.87
N TYR A 37 -1.45 -11.70 7.55
CA TYR A 37 -0.31 -11.26 6.75
C TYR A 37 -0.74 -10.79 5.38
N LEU A 38 -1.72 -11.45 4.79
CA LEU A 38 -2.20 -11.08 3.45
C LEU A 38 -2.68 -9.64 3.44
N TYR A 39 -3.50 -9.27 4.42
CA TYR A 39 -4.02 -7.91 4.51
C TYR A 39 -2.87 -6.91 4.68
N GLN A 40 -1.93 -7.21 5.58
CA GLN A 40 -0.84 -6.28 5.85
C GLN A 40 0.11 -6.15 4.67
N PHE A 41 0.38 -7.25 3.95
CA PHE A 41 1.21 -7.17 2.76
C PHE A 41 0.53 -6.38 1.65
N LEU A 42 -0.79 -6.54 1.49
CA LEU A 42 -1.53 -5.76 0.52
C LEU A 42 -1.50 -4.27 0.87
N ASN A 43 -1.67 -3.94 2.16
CA ASN A 43 -1.58 -2.56 2.61
C ASN A 43 -0.20 -1.98 2.39
N LEU A 44 0.83 -2.72 2.75
CA LEU A 44 2.20 -2.25 2.62
C LEU A 44 2.55 -1.99 1.17
N SER A 45 2.29 -2.97 0.30
CA SER A 45 2.62 -2.83 -1.12
C SER A 45 1.82 -1.72 -1.78
N SER A 46 0.53 -1.57 -1.43
CA SER A 46 -0.27 -0.51 -1.99
C SER A 46 0.22 0.86 -1.53
N ALA A 47 0.59 1.00 -0.25
CA ALA A 47 1.11 2.25 0.27
C ALA A 47 2.43 2.63 -0.40
N VAL A 48 3.31 1.66 -0.63
CA VAL A 48 4.57 1.92 -1.33
C VAL A 48 4.28 2.38 -2.76
N GLY A 49 3.40 1.67 -3.47
CA GLY A 49 3.06 2.04 -4.85
C GLY A 49 2.44 3.43 -4.95
N LEU A 50 1.45 3.70 -4.10
CA LEU A 50 0.79 5.01 -4.12
C LEU A 50 1.72 6.13 -3.65
N GLY A 51 2.59 5.83 -2.68
CA GLY A 51 3.56 6.81 -2.21
C GLY A 51 4.56 7.18 -3.29
N LEU A 52 5.05 6.19 -4.05
CA LEU A 52 5.97 6.46 -5.14
C LEU A 52 5.32 7.36 -6.20
N VAL A 53 4.06 7.10 -6.53
CA VAL A 53 3.34 7.94 -7.48
C VAL A 53 3.19 9.35 -6.92
N ALA A 54 2.80 9.47 -5.66
CA ALA A 54 2.58 10.77 -5.04
C ALA A 54 3.87 11.60 -5.02
N PHE A 55 4.99 11.00 -4.62
CA PHE A 55 6.26 11.73 -4.62
C PHE A 55 6.72 12.07 -6.04
N SER A 56 6.49 11.17 -6.99
CA SER A 56 6.83 11.40 -8.38
C SER A 56 6.09 12.62 -8.93
N LYS A 57 4.85 12.81 -8.52
CA LYS A 57 4.03 13.95 -8.96
C LYS A 57 4.12 15.14 -8.01
N LYS A 58 5.04 15.10 -7.06
CA LYS A 58 5.26 16.17 -6.08
C LYS A 58 4.05 16.41 -5.19
N ALA A 59 3.20 15.41 -5.03
CA ALA A 59 2.09 15.47 -4.09
C ALA A 59 2.59 15.03 -2.72
N TYR A 60 3.37 15.88 -2.08
CA TYR A 60 4.12 15.51 -0.88
C TYR A 60 3.22 15.12 0.28
N GLN A 61 2.10 15.78 0.43
CA GLN A 61 1.17 15.45 1.52
C GLN A 61 0.68 14.01 1.38
N ASN A 62 0.29 13.62 0.18
CA ASN A 62 -0.15 12.24 -0.08
C ASN A 62 1.00 11.26 0.06
N GLY A 63 2.19 11.64 -0.37
CA GLY A 63 3.37 10.79 -0.24
C GLY A 63 3.70 10.53 1.22
N ILE A 64 3.65 11.56 2.05
CA ILE A 64 3.91 11.42 3.48
C ILE A 64 2.83 10.56 4.13
N LEU A 65 1.57 10.76 3.76
CA LEU A 65 0.48 9.95 4.28
C LEU A 65 0.70 8.47 3.98
N ASN A 66 1.11 8.16 2.75
CA ASN A 66 1.38 6.77 2.38
C ASN A 66 2.60 6.22 3.10
N LEU A 67 3.60 7.05 3.37
CA LEU A 67 4.76 6.63 4.14
C LEU A 67 4.36 6.26 5.56
N VAL A 68 3.51 7.06 6.19
CA VAL A 68 2.97 6.75 7.52
C VAL A 68 2.17 5.45 7.47
N TRP A 69 1.35 5.29 6.45
CA TRP A 69 0.53 4.08 6.28
C TRP A 69 1.40 2.84 6.14
N ALA A 70 2.47 2.93 5.33
CA ALA A 70 3.41 1.83 5.16
C ALA A 70 4.10 1.49 6.49
N SER A 71 4.46 2.51 7.27
CA SER A 71 5.09 2.30 8.57
C SER A 71 4.15 1.56 9.52
N ILE A 72 2.87 1.91 9.51
CA ILE A 72 1.87 1.23 10.34
C ILE A 72 1.76 -0.23 9.91
N ALA A 73 1.76 -0.50 8.60
CA ALA A 73 1.68 -1.87 8.10
C ALA A 73 2.89 -2.69 8.53
N VAL A 74 4.09 -2.12 8.48
CA VAL A 74 5.29 -2.80 8.94
C VAL A 74 5.20 -3.10 10.44
N ALA A 75 4.77 -2.12 11.22
CA ALA A 75 4.61 -2.31 12.66
C ALA A 75 3.59 -3.40 12.96
N ALA A 76 2.50 -3.46 12.19
CA ALA A 76 1.48 -4.49 12.36
C ALA A 76 2.03 -5.88 12.05
N ILE A 77 2.85 -5.99 11.00
CA ILE A 77 3.47 -7.28 10.65
C ILE A 77 4.39 -7.74 11.77
N ILE A 78 5.20 -6.83 12.31
CA ILE A 78 6.09 -7.15 13.42
C ILE A 78 5.27 -7.59 14.64
N HIS A 79 4.18 -6.88 14.93
CA HIS A 79 3.30 -7.22 16.04
C HIS A 79 2.74 -8.64 15.90
N ILE A 80 2.27 -8.98 14.70
CA ILE A 80 1.76 -10.33 14.43
C ILE A 80 2.85 -11.37 14.66
N LEU A 81 4.07 -11.10 14.19
CA LEU A 81 5.19 -12.03 14.37
C LEU A 81 5.52 -12.25 15.85
N LEU A 82 5.48 -11.18 16.63
CA LEU A 82 5.84 -11.27 18.05
C LEU A 82 4.78 -11.95 18.90
N LEU A 83 3.53 -11.91 18.47
CA LEU A 83 2.44 -12.50 19.23
C LEU A 83 2.13 -13.97 18.87
N ARG A 84 2.86 -14.50 17.91
CA ARG A 84 2.66 -15.91 17.51
C ARG A 84 3.31 -16.86 18.46
#